data_9a21dfb4578d0651b90c8839f6bc6bc7
#
_entry.id   9a21dfb4578d0651b90c8839f6bc6bc7
#
_cell.length_a   1.000
_cell.length_b   1.000
_cell.length_c   1.000
_cell.angle_alpha   90.00
_cell.angle_beta   90.00
_cell.angle_gamma   90.00
#
_symmetry.space_group_name_H-M   'P 1'
#
loop_
_entity.id
_entity.type
_entity.pdbx_description
1 polymer ?
#
loop_
_entity_poly.entity_id
_entity_poly.type
_entity_poly.pdbx_seq_one_letter_code
_entity_poly.pdbx_strand_id
1 'polypeptide(L)'
;RCGYVSVFSFLLLVVLGLYTRREPTPNLTYPVAPLAGTATLPQIDWSMIRDLIGPATAIAILGSIESLLSAVVADGLSGDRHDSNTELVAQGIANIFSPLFGGLPATGAVVRTTANINSGGKTPISGIIHAFTLLLFMLIGSKWAGMIPMTAMSAVLMVVAIRMGDWHELGRCLKMPRSDAIVMLTTFCLTIIFDLVVAVEVGMVLAAILYIRRVSETTEVSHVTDQDMLERPEQVAQGKVIPEGVRVFRIFGPFMFGAAEKMEAAMEASGDLPQVLILRLHLVTAMDTTGLNALESLVERMQEHHKSVILSGVHLQPLSLMRKAGFVDKAGFENFTATFDDALELAKELLP
;
A
#
# COMPACT_ATOMS: atom_id res chain seq x y z
N ARG A 1 -6.85 9.29 -36.43
CA ARG A 1 -8.30 9.59 -36.63
C ARG A 1 -9.00 10.10 -35.34
N CYS A 2 -8.45 9.94 -34.15
CA CYS A 2 -9.05 10.47 -32.91
C CYS A 2 -8.86 11.99 -32.71
N GLY A 3 -7.83 12.60 -33.30
CA GLY A 3 -7.54 14.04 -33.11
C GLY A 3 -8.62 14.97 -33.69
N TYR A 4 -9.19 14.61 -34.83
CA TYR A 4 -10.24 15.42 -35.48
C TYR A 4 -11.57 15.43 -34.71
N VAL A 5 -11.92 14.31 -34.07
CA VAL A 5 -13.15 14.23 -33.24
C VAL A 5 -13.01 15.10 -32.00
N SER A 6 -11.81 15.20 -31.41
CA SER A 6 -11.55 16.08 -30.25
C SER A 6 -11.66 17.56 -30.60
N VAL A 7 -11.08 17.98 -31.74
CA VAL A 7 -11.12 19.37 -32.20
C VAL A 7 -12.56 19.76 -32.59
N PHE A 8 -13.27 18.86 -33.26
CA PHE A 8 -14.65 19.10 -33.65
C PHE A 8 -15.60 19.17 -32.46
N SER A 9 -15.41 18.26 -31.44
CA SER A 9 -16.18 18.32 -30.20
C SER A 9 -15.88 19.58 -29.40
N PHE A 10 -14.63 20.02 -29.37
CA PHE A 10 -14.23 21.28 -28.72
C PHE A 10 -14.84 22.49 -29.40
N LEU A 11 -14.78 22.56 -30.73
CA LEU A 11 -15.38 23.62 -31.52
C LEU A 11 -16.91 23.66 -31.36
N LEU A 12 -17.56 22.49 -31.39
CA LEU A 12 -19.00 22.37 -31.17
C LEU A 12 -19.41 22.85 -29.79
N LEU A 13 -18.65 22.50 -28.74
CA LEU A 13 -18.88 22.92 -27.36
C LEU A 13 -18.65 24.42 -27.16
N VAL A 14 -17.64 25.00 -27.82
CA VAL A 14 -17.42 26.46 -27.82
C VAL A 14 -18.57 27.18 -28.54
N VAL A 15 -19.01 26.67 -29.67
CA VAL A 15 -20.17 27.27 -30.43
C VAL A 15 -21.45 27.12 -29.62
N LEU A 16 -21.73 25.95 -29.02
CA LEU A 16 -22.89 25.77 -28.13
C LEU A 16 -22.81 26.67 -26.90
N GLY A 17 -21.62 26.78 -26.28
CA GLY A 17 -21.41 27.69 -25.15
C GLY A 17 -21.60 29.16 -25.50
N LEU A 18 -21.21 29.58 -26.71
CA LEU A 18 -21.47 30.91 -27.21
C LEU A 18 -22.97 31.15 -27.52
N TYR A 19 -23.68 30.09 -27.95
CA TYR A 19 -25.10 30.19 -28.27
C TYR A 19 -26.00 30.20 -27.03
N THR A 20 -25.62 29.51 -25.96
CA THR A 20 -26.38 29.44 -24.69
C THR A 20 -26.11 30.63 -23.75
N ARG A 21 -25.42 31.66 -24.20
CA ARG A 21 -25.04 32.86 -23.47
C ARG A 21 -26.23 33.66 -22.99
N ARG A 22 -26.80 33.32 -21.84
CA ARG A 22 -27.85 34.13 -21.19
C ARG A 22 -27.59 34.50 -19.72
N GLU A 23 -26.53 33.97 -19.10
CA GLU A 23 -26.23 34.36 -17.73
C GLU A 23 -24.78 34.91 -17.67
N PRO A 24 -24.61 36.15 -17.22
CA PRO A 24 -23.26 36.66 -16.95
C PRO A 24 -22.66 35.81 -15.85
N THR A 25 -21.50 35.20 -16.11
CA THR A 25 -20.71 34.60 -15.06
C THR A 25 -20.54 35.61 -13.94
N PRO A 26 -20.86 35.29 -12.67
CA PRO A 26 -20.51 36.17 -11.57
C PRO A 26 -19.03 36.48 -11.72
N ASN A 27 -18.67 37.77 -11.67
CA ASN A 27 -17.34 38.26 -11.91
C ASN A 27 -16.34 37.42 -11.15
N LEU A 28 -15.69 36.48 -11.84
CA LEU A 28 -14.51 35.75 -11.37
C LEU A 28 -13.32 36.72 -11.43
N THR A 29 -13.47 37.88 -10.82
CA THR A 29 -12.33 38.63 -10.32
C THR A 29 -11.88 37.94 -9.07
N TYR A 30 -11.27 36.76 -9.25
CA TYR A 30 -10.27 36.37 -8.26
C TYR A 30 -9.24 37.50 -8.25
N PRO A 31 -9.07 38.21 -7.14
CA PRO A 31 -7.91 39.07 -7.04
C PRO A 31 -6.75 38.17 -7.38
N VAL A 32 -6.08 38.40 -8.49
CA VAL A 32 -4.74 37.86 -8.71
C VAL A 32 -4.00 38.37 -7.49
N ALA A 33 -3.80 37.51 -6.51
CA ALA A 33 -3.08 37.85 -5.30
C ALA A 33 -1.82 38.52 -5.80
N PRO A 34 -1.47 39.72 -5.33
CA PRO A 34 -0.35 40.45 -5.90
C PRO A 34 0.85 39.54 -5.87
N LEU A 35 1.36 39.18 -7.06
CA LEU A 35 2.55 38.36 -7.28
C LEU A 35 3.81 39.01 -6.66
N ALA A 36 3.65 40.19 -6.09
CA ALA A 36 4.69 40.94 -5.43
C ALA A 36 4.33 41.17 -3.98
N GLY A 37 4.79 40.26 -3.13
CA GLY A 37 5.39 40.71 -1.92
C GLY A 37 4.51 41.02 -0.72
N THR A 38 3.67 40.11 -0.29
CA THR A 38 3.56 39.93 1.14
C THR A 38 3.49 38.42 1.40
N ALA A 39 4.64 37.78 1.48
CA ALA A 39 4.77 36.53 2.21
C ALA A 39 4.41 36.82 3.67
N THR A 40 3.14 36.89 3.99
CA THR A 40 2.68 36.97 5.36
C THR A 40 2.87 35.58 5.95
N LEU A 41 3.91 35.43 6.78
CA LEU A 41 4.03 34.25 7.59
C LEU A 41 2.75 34.15 8.43
N PRO A 42 2.00 33.03 8.33
CA PRO A 42 0.78 32.87 9.09
C PRO A 42 1.15 32.96 10.59
N GLN A 43 0.31 33.68 11.36
CA GLN A 43 0.44 33.62 12.81
C GLN A 43 0.08 32.21 13.26
N ILE A 44 1.08 31.47 13.74
CA ILE A 44 0.92 30.07 14.14
C ILE A 44 0.29 30.06 15.54
N ASP A 45 -0.98 29.63 15.60
CA ASP A 45 -1.65 29.31 16.86
C ASP A 45 -1.69 27.78 17.05
N TRP A 46 -1.41 27.32 18.27
CA TRP A 46 -1.42 25.89 18.60
C TRP A 46 -2.78 25.23 18.43
N SER A 47 -3.87 25.95 18.66
CA SER A 47 -5.23 25.45 18.39
C SER A 47 -5.42 25.14 16.89
N MET A 48 -4.96 26.04 16.04
CA MET A 48 -5.04 25.91 14.59
C MET A 48 -4.23 24.71 14.06
N ILE A 49 -3.03 24.48 14.62
CA ILE A 49 -2.21 23.30 14.25
C ILE A 49 -2.97 22.01 14.52
N ARG A 50 -3.60 21.91 15.70
CA ARG A 50 -4.35 20.70 16.09
C ARG A 50 -5.49 20.39 15.13
N ASP A 51 -6.23 21.43 14.73
CA ASP A 51 -7.38 21.28 13.84
C ASP A 51 -6.97 20.97 12.40
N LEU A 52 -5.76 21.40 11.98
CA LEU A 52 -5.25 21.22 10.63
C LEU A 52 -4.43 19.91 10.43
N ILE A 53 -3.99 19.24 11.50
CA ILE A 53 -3.19 18.01 11.38
C ILE A 53 -3.92 16.93 10.57
N GLY A 54 -5.20 16.69 10.85
CA GLY A 54 -5.99 15.69 10.12
C GLY A 54 -6.07 15.98 8.62
N PRO A 55 -6.64 17.14 8.22
CA PRO A 55 -6.70 17.51 6.81
C PRO A 55 -5.32 17.59 6.12
N ALA A 56 -4.30 18.10 6.82
CA ALA A 56 -2.95 18.18 6.26
C ALA A 56 -2.35 16.79 5.99
N THR A 57 -2.56 15.84 6.90
CA THR A 57 -2.10 14.46 6.74
C THR A 57 -2.81 13.79 5.56
N ALA A 58 -4.13 13.96 5.45
CA ALA A 58 -4.90 13.42 4.34
C ALA A 58 -4.43 13.97 2.99
N ILE A 59 -4.22 15.29 2.88
CA ILE A 59 -3.69 15.94 1.68
C ILE A 59 -2.27 15.45 1.36
N ALA A 60 -1.41 15.29 2.37
CA ALA A 60 -0.04 14.82 2.17
C ALA A 60 -0.01 13.38 1.63
N ILE A 61 -0.83 12.49 2.19
CA ILE A 61 -0.92 11.09 1.74
C ILE A 61 -1.51 11.03 0.33
N LEU A 62 -2.61 11.74 0.09
CA LEU A 62 -3.26 11.79 -1.22
C LEU A 62 -2.29 12.32 -2.28
N GLY A 63 -1.64 13.46 -2.01
CA GLY A 63 -0.68 14.07 -2.92
C GLY A 63 0.53 13.16 -3.20
N SER A 64 1.00 12.42 -2.20
CA SER A 64 2.08 11.45 -2.36
C SER A 64 1.67 10.27 -3.25
N ILE A 65 0.50 9.71 -3.03
CA ILE A 65 -0.02 8.59 -3.84
C ILE A 65 -0.22 9.05 -5.28
N GLU A 66 -0.83 10.20 -5.49
CA GLU A 66 -1.13 10.72 -6.83
C GLU A 66 0.14 11.08 -7.61
N SER A 67 1.14 11.68 -6.95
CA SER A 67 2.45 11.98 -7.56
C SER A 67 3.17 10.71 -7.97
N LEU A 68 3.26 9.70 -7.07
CA LEU A 68 3.89 8.42 -7.38
C LEU A 68 3.14 7.66 -8.48
N LEU A 69 1.81 7.68 -8.48
CA LEU A 69 1.02 7.07 -9.54
C LEU A 69 1.30 7.74 -10.89
N SER A 70 1.38 9.09 -10.90
CA SER A 70 1.73 9.86 -12.10
C SER A 70 3.14 9.49 -12.61
N ALA A 71 4.11 9.31 -11.71
CA ALA A 71 5.46 8.90 -12.05
C ALA A 71 5.52 7.47 -12.60
N VAL A 72 4.81 6.52 -12.00
CA VAL A 72 4.73 5.13 -12.48
C VAL A 72 4.10 5.05 -13.88
N VAL A 73 3.05 5.83 -14.14
CA VAL A 73 2.43 5.91 -15.48
C VAL A 73 3.40 6.53 -16.48
N ALA A 74 4.17 7.56 -16.07
CA ALA A 74 5.20 8.16 -16.89
C ALA A 74 6.30 7.17 -17.26
N ASP A 75 6.78 6.36 -16.33
CA ASP A 75 7.77 5.30 -16.55
C ASP A 75 7.27 4.30 -17.61
N GLY A 76 6.02 3.84 -17.47
CA GLY A 76 5.43 2.92 -18.43
C GLY A 76 5.31 3.47 -19.85
N LEU A 77 5.21 4.79 -20.01
CA LEU A 77 5.11 5.46 -21.31
C LEU A 77 6.47 5.86 -21.89
N SER A 78 7.42 6.25 -21.03
CA SER A 78 8.74 6.72 -21.46
C SER A 78 9.78 5.60 -21.58
N GLY A 79 9.58 4.49 -20.85
CA GLY A 79 10.57 3.42 -20.69
C GLY A 79 11.70 3.74 -19.71
N ASP A 80 11.62 4.88 -19.01
CA ASP A 80 12.54 5.28 -17.95
C ASP A 80 12.09 4.74 -16.58
N ARG A 81 12.90 4.99 -15.55
CA ARG A 81 12.55 4.68 -14.14
C ARG A 81 12.77 5.90 -13.26
N HIS A 82 11.76 6.27 -12.50
CA HIS A 82 11.86 7.34 -11.52
C HIS A 82 12.42 6.84 -10.18
N ASP A 83 12.95 7.74 -9.38
CA ASP A 83 13.26 7.51 -7.96
C ASP A 83 12.11 8.03 -7.10
N SER A 84 11.37 7.09 -6.49
CA SER A 84 10.18 7.41 -5.69
C SER A 84 10.48 8.29 -4.48
N ASN A 85 11.67 8.15 -3.86
CA ASN A 85 12.04 8.99 -2.72
C ASN A 85 12.34 10.42 -3.15
N THR A 86 13.05 10.59 -4.27
CA THR A 86 13.33 11.90 -4.85
C THR A 86 12.05 12.61 -5.27
N GLU A 87 11.11 11.89 -5.86
CA GLU A 87 9.79 12.43 -6.24
C GLU A 87 9.02 12.94 -5.02
N LEU A 88 8.93 12.16 -3.94
CA LEU A 88 8.26 12.56 -2.72
C LEU A 88 8.92 13.76 -2.03
N VAL A 89 10.25 13.82 -2.03
CA VAL A 89 11.00 14.96 -1.48
C VAL A 89 10.72 16.22 -2.31
N ALA A 90 10.76 16.11 -3.65
CA ALA A 90 10.47 17.23 -4.55
C ALA A 90 9.02 17.72 -4.36
N GLN A 91 8.07 16.82 -4.25
CA GLN A 91 6.67 17.12 -3.97
C GLN A 91 6.49 17.84 -2.63
N GLY A 92 7.17 17.39 -1.58
CA GLY A 92 7.17 18.02 -0.27
C GLY A 92 7.72 19.44 -0.32
N ILE A 93 8.87 19.64 -0.98
CA ILE A 93 9.48 20.96 -1.17
C ILE A 93 8.54 21.88 -1.94
N ALA A 94 7.96 21.43 -3.04
CA ALA A 94 7.01 22.22 -3.82
C ALA A 94 5.81 22.68 -2.97
N ASN A 95 5.28 21.81 -2.13
CA ASN A 95 4.15 22.13 -1.24
C ASN A 95 4.50 23.00 -0.04
N ILE A 96 5.76 23.10 0.35
CA ILE A 96 6.24 24.10 1.31
C ILE A 96 6.32 25.49 0.66
N PHE A 97 6.82 25.56 -0.57
CA PHE A 97 6.97 26.84 -1.26
C PHE A 97 5.66 27.38 -1.83
N SER A 98 4.74 26.53 -2.29
CA SER A 98 3.47 26.97 -2.90
C SER A 98 2.66 27.94 -2.03
N PRO A 99 2.39 27.65 -0.74
CA PRO A 99 1.68 28.59 0.13
C PRO A 99 2.39 29.91 0.38
N LEU A 100 3.73 29.94 0.38
CA LEU A 100 4.52 31.16 0.55
C LEU A 100 4.25 32.18 -0.59
N PHE A 101 3.87 31.69 -1.75
CA PHE A 101 3.45 32.51 -2.90
C PHE A 101 1.94 32.59 -3.06
N GLY A 102 1.15 32.22 -2.03
CA GLY A 102 -0.31 32.25 -2.06
C GLY A 102 -0.93 31.13 -2.92
N GLY A 103 -0.16 30.08 -3.23
CA GLY A 103 -0.62 28.90 -3.96
C GLY A 103 -1.35 27.89 -3.06
N LEU A 104 -2.10 27.00 -3.71
CA LEU A 104 -2.71 25.83 -3.07
C LEU A 104 -1.76 24.64 -3.08
N PRO A 105 -1.99 23.63 -2.23
CA PRO A 105 -1.30 22.36 -2.33
C PRO A 105 -1.42 21.77 -3.74
N ALA A 106 -0.32 21.29 -4.28
CA ALA A 106 -0.23 20.76 -5.64
C ALA A 106 0.31 19.33 -5.63
N THR A 107 -0.08 18.55 -6.63
CA THR A 107 0.40 17.19 -6.84
C THR A 107 0.59 16.90 -8.33
N GLY A 108 1.24 15.77 -8.65
CA GLY A 108 1.38 15.27 -10.01
C GLY A 108 0.02 14.93 -10.61
N ALA A 109 -0.23 15.35 -11.84
CA ALA A 109 -1.48 15.06 -12.53
C ALA A 109 -1.25 14.03 -13.64
N VAL A 110 -1.71 12.79 -13.45
CA VAL A 110 -1.53 11.66 -14.37
C VAL A 110 -1.90 12.02 -15.81
N VAL A 111 -3.07 12.64 -16.01
CA VAL A 111 -3.56 13.01 -17.34
C VAL A 111 -2.68 14.04 -18.03
N ARG A 112 -2.19 15.03 -17.29
CA ARG A 112 -1.28 16.06 -17.84
C ARG A 112 0.07 15.46 -18.18
N THR A 113 0.60 14.61 -17.31
CA THR A 113 1.85 13.89 -17.52
C THR A 113 1.77 13.01 -18.76
N THR A 114 0.71 12.21 -18.89
CA THR A 114 0.43 11.38 -20.06
C THR A 114 0.33 12.21 -21.34
N ALA A 115 -0.41 13.32 -21.30
CA ALA A 115 -0.56 14.21 -22.46
C ALA A 115 0.77 14.84 -22.87
N ASN A 116 1.60 15.23 -21.90
CA ASN A 116 2.92 15.80 -22.14
C ASN A 116 3.87 14.79 -22.82
N ILE A 117 3.95 13.58 -22.31
CA ILE A 117 4.79 12.50 -22.85
C ILE A 117 4.31 12.14 -24.26
N ASN A 118 3.03 11.95 -24.46
CA ASN A 118 2.43 11.63 -25.78
C ASN A 118 2.65 12.76 -26.79
N SER A 119 2.83 14.00 -26.32
CA SER A 119 3.17 15.15 -27.16
C SER A 119 4.68 15.30 -27.43
N GLY A 120 5.51 14.37 -26.90
CA GLY A 120 6.95 14.36 -27.11
C GLY A 120 7.77 15.05 -26.01
N GLY A 121 7.14 15.41 -24.89
CA GLY A 121 7.84 15.95 -23.71
C GLY A 121 8.71 14.88 -23.03
N LYS A 122 10.03 15.12 -22.97
CA LYS A 122 11.01 14.17 -22.40
C LYS A 122 11.84 14.76 -21.27
N THR A 123 11.66 16.02 -20.96
CA THR A 123 12.50 16.71 -19.98
C THR A 123 11.67 17.57 -19.03
N PRO A 124 12.18 17.88 -17.83
CA PRO A 124 11.53 18.77 -16.87
C PRO A 124 11.26 20.18 -17.43
N ILE A 125 12.00 20.59 -18.48
CA ILE A 125 11.81 21.88 -19.16
C ILE A 125 10.36 22.04 -19.66
N SER A 126 9.75 20.95 -20.12
CA SER A 126 8.33 20.96 -20.55
C SER A 126 7.40 21.43 -19.42
N GLY A 127 7.60 20.96 -18.19
CA GLY A 127 6.85 21.41 -17.02
C GLY A 127 7.10 22.87 -16.66
N ILE A 128 8.34 23.34 -16.76
CA ILE A 128 8.69 24.75 -16.54
C ILE A 128 8.01 25.67 -17.57
N ILE A 129 8.07 25.30 -18.86
CA ILE A 129 7.39 26.03 -19.93
C ILE A 129 5.88 26.05 -19.70
N HIS A 130 5.28 24.91 -19.28
CA HIS A 130 3.87 24.85 -18.95
C HIS A 130 3.51 25.83 -17.82
N ALA A 131 4.27 25.84 -16.72
CA ALA A 131 4.05 26.76 -15.61
C ALA A 131 4.17 28.24 -16.06
N PHE A 132 5.20 28.55 -16.86
CA PHE A 132 5.40 29.88 -17.40
C PHE A 132 4.26 30.29 -18.35
N THR A 133 3.78 29.39 -19.20
CA THR A 133 2.65 29.63 -20.10
C THR A 133 1.36 29.93 -19.33
N LEU A 134 1.11 29.18 -18.24
CA LEU A 134 -0.03 29.45 -17.36
C LEU A 134 0.08 30.82 -16.69
N LEU A 135 1.27 31.18 -16.20
CA LEU A 135 1.50 32.50 -15.62
C LEU A 135 1.25 33.60 -16.64
N LEU A 136 1.78 33.45 -17.86
CA LEU A 136 1.57 34.41 -18.94
C LEU A 136 0.08 34.53 -19.30
N PHE A 137 -0.61 33.41 -19.37
CA PHE A 137 -2.06 33.39 -19.62
C PHE A 137 -2.85 34.06 -18.50
N MET A 138 -2.48 33.86 -17.24
CA MET A 138 -3.09 34.54 -16.10
C MET A 138 -2.89 36.06 -16.17
N LEU A 139 -1.71 36.53 -16.57
CA LEU A 139 -1.39 37.95 -16.64
C LEU A 139 -2.08 38.66 -17.83
N ILE A 140 -2.12 38.03 -19.00
CA ILE A 140 -2.57 38.63 -20.24
C ILE A 140 -3.97 38.14 -20.64
N GLY A 141 -4.23 36.84 -20.47
CA GLY A 141 -5.41 36.13 -20.94
C GLY A 141 -6.59 36.12 -19.97
N SER A 142 -6.46 36.64 -18.75
CA SER A 142 -7.50 36.59 -17.71
C SER A 142 -8.82 37.24 -18.13
N LYS A 143 -8.74 38.33 -18.91
CA LYS A 143 -9.92 39.00 -19.45
C LYS A 143 -10.71 38.09 -20.40
N TRP A 144 -10.04 37.31 -21.23
CA TRP A 144 -10.68 36.40 -22.19
C TRP A 144 -11.16 35.13 -21.48
N ALA A 145 -10.41 34.64 -20.46
CA ALA A 145 -10.83 33.53 -19.65
C ALA A 145 -12.18 33.78 -18.93
N GLY A 146 -12.38 34.99 -18.42
CA GLY A 146 -13.66 35.42 -17.81
C GLY A 146 -14.85 35.45 -18.79
N MET A 147 -14.61 35.39 -20.09
CA MET A 147 -15.69 35.32 -21.10
C MET A 147 -16.16 33.88 -21.36
N ILE A 148 -15.45 32.86 -20.86
CA ILE A 148 -15.82 31.44 -21.03
C ILE A 148 -17.03 31.16 -20.14
N PRO A 149 -18.17 30.75 -20.69
CA PRO A 149 -19.36 30.45 -19.89
C PRO A 149 -19.16 29.18 -19.06
N MET A 150 -19.70 29.14 -17.83
CA MET A 150 -19.62 27.99 -16.93
C MET A 150 -20.17 26.71 -17.56
N THR A 151 -21.18 26.81 -18.42
CA THR A 151 -21.73 25.68 -19.16
C THR A 151 -20.72 25.02 -20.10
N ALA A 152 -19.85 25.81 -20.74
CA ALA A 152 -18.76 25.23 -21.56
C ALA A 152 -17.73 24.53 -20.72
N MET A 153 -17.37 25.09 -19.56
CA MET A 153 -16.45 24.43 -18.61
C MET A 153 -17.03 23.13 -18.06
N SER A 154 -18.31 23.13 -17.68
CA SER A 154 -19.00 21.92 -17.21
C SER A 154 -19.07 20.84 -18.29
N ALA A 155 -19.31 21.20 -19.55
CA ALA A 155 -19.31 20.27 -20.66
C ALA A 155 -17.89 19.64 -20.90
N VAL A 156 -16.84 20.46 -20.82
CA VAL A 156 -15.45 19.96 -20.90
C VAL A 156 -15.15 19.00 -19.76
N LEU A 157 -15.51 19.34 -18.50
CA LEU A 157 -15.32 18.47 -17.35
C LEU A 157 -16.07 17.15 -17.51
N MET A 158 -17.30 17.16 -18.03
CA MET A 158 -18.07 15.94 -18.28
C MET A 158 -17.37 15.04 -19.30
N VAL A 159 -16.88 15.60 -20.40
CA VAL A 159 -16.12 14.83 -21.42
C VAL A 159 -14.82 14.28 -20.83
N VAL A 160 -14.12 15.06 -20.04
CA VAL A 160 -12.90 14.62 -19.34
C VAL A 160 -13.23 13.48 -18.38
N ALA A 161 -14.26 13.60 -17.56
CA ALA A 161 -14.68 12.56 -16.61
C ALA A 161 -15.01 11.24 -17.33
N ILE A 162 -15.75 11.28 -18.45
CA ILE A 162 -16.07 10.10 -19.23
C ILE A 162 -14.81 9.46 -19.84
N ARG A 163 -13.85 10.27 -20.30
CA ARG A 163 -12.59 9.76 -20.88
C ARG A 163 -11.60 9.24 -19.84
N MET A 164 -11.62 9.81 -18.63
CA MET A 164 -10.77 9.37 -17.52
C MET A 164 -11.33 8.14 -16.80
N GLY A 165 -12.65 7.92 -16.91
CA GLY A 165 -13.27 6.75 -16.30
C GLY A 165 -12.75 5.47 -16.93
N ASP A 166 -12.10 4.63 -16.13
CA ASP A 166 -11.70 3.30 -16.57
C ASP A 166 -12.86 2.32 -16.38
N TRP A 167 -13.82 2.41 -17.28
CA TRP A 167 -15.03 1.57 -17.27
C TRP A 167 -14.73 0.07 -17.36
N HIS A 168 -13.56 -0.27 -17.91
CA HIS A 168 -13.13 -1.66 -18.03
C HIS A 168 -12.73 -2.22 -16.66
N GLU A 169 -12.03 -1.45 -15.85
CA GLU A 169 -11.63 -1.83 -14.48
C GLU A 169 -12.85 -2.01 -13.57
N LEU A 170 -13.90 -1.22 -13.76
CA LEU A 170 -15.14 -1.40 -13.01
C LEU A 170 -15.78 -2.79 -13.26
N GLY A 171 -15.72 -3.29 -14.50
CA GLY A 171 -16.14 -4.65 -14.84
C GLY A 171 -15.23 -5.74 -14.26
N ARG A 172 -13.94 -5.47 -14.10
CA ARG A 172 -12.95 -6.40 -13.49
C ARG A 172 -13.11 -6.50 -11.97
N CYS A 173 -13.65 -5.46 -11.32
CA CYS A 173 -13.93 -5.46 -9.89
C CYS A 173 -14.71 -6.69 -9.42
N LEU A 174 -15.68 -7.14 -10.22
CA LEU A 174 -16.47 -8.34 -9.92
C LEU A 174 -15.65 -9.64 -9.95
N LYS A 175 -14.46 -9.63 -10.56
CA LYS A 175 -13.54 -10.78 -10.65
C LYS A 175 -12.39 -10.69 -9.64
N MET A 176 -12.27 -9.60 -8.92
CA MET A 176 -11.25 -9.39 -7.89
C MET A 176 -11.55 -10.23 -6.63
N PRO A 177 -10.54 -10.53 -5.80
CA PRO A 177 -10.74 -11.07 -4.47
C PRO A 177 -11.74 -10.20 -3.70
N ARG A 178 -12.62 -10.83 -2.92
CA ARG A 178 -13.69 -10.14 -2.18
C ARG A 178 -13.18 -8.98 -1.32
N SER A 179 -12.00 -9.13 -0.71
CA SER A 179 -11.36 -8.08 0.08
C SER A 179 -11.10 -6.82 -0.74
N ASP A 180 -10.51 -6.96 -1.92
CA ASP A 180 -10.12 -5.85 -2.77
C ASP A 180 -11.37 -5.17 -3.39
N ALA A 181 -12.37 -5.97 -3.75
CA ALA A 181 -13.66 -5.47 -4.23
C ALA A 181 -14.40 -4.66 -3.15
N ILE A 182 -14.37 -5.10 -1.89
CA ILE A 182 -14.98 -4.36 -0.76
C ILE A 182 -14.27 -3.02 -0.55
N VAL A 183 -12.94 -2.98 -0.53
CA VAL A 183 -12.18 -1.73 -0.39
C VAL A 183 -12.55 -0.78 -1.51
N MET A 184 -12.48 -1.23 -2.76
CA MET A 184 -12.76 -0.40 -3.93
C MET A 184 -14.19 0.14 -3.91
N LEU A 185 -15.18 -0.72 -3.65
CA LEU A 185 -16.57 -0.29 -3.63
C LEU A 185 -16.87 0.68 -2.48
N THR A 186 -16.31 0.41 -1.29
CA THR A 186 -16.47 1.29 -0.12
C THR A 186 -15.85 2.64 -0.38
N THR A 187 -14.61 2.69 -0.87
CA THR A 187 -13.91 3.93 -1.20
C THR A 187 -14.67 4.71 -2.27
N PHE A 188 -15.15 4.05 -3.33
CA PHE A 188 -15.96 4.66 -4.38
C PHE A 188 -17.25 5.28 -3.84
N CYS A 189 -18.02 4.55 -3.05
CA CYS A 189 -19.24 5.05 -2.44
C CYS A 189 -18.96 6.24 -1.50
N LEU A 190 -17.93 6.16 -0.66
CA LEU A 190 -17.56 7.25 0.24
C LEU A 190 -17.13 8.50 -0.52
N THR A 191 -16.42 8.36 -1.63
CA THR A 191 -16.02 9.50 -2.48
C THR A 191 -17.24 10.23 -3.04
N ILE A 192 -18.30 9.50 -3.38
CA ILE A 192 -19.55 10.11 -3.93
C ILE A 192 -20.41 10.73 -2.84
N ILE A 193 -20.53 10.08 -1.68
CA ILE A 193 -21.46 10.47 -0.61
C ILE A 193 -20.89 11.59 0.26
N PHE A 194 -19.60 11.53 0.56
CA PHE A 194 -18.90 12.47 1.43
C PHE A 194 -17.91 13.31 0.61
N ASP A 195 -16.66 12.92 0.62
CA ASP A 195 -15.59 13.54 -0.15
C ASP A 195 -14.40 12.56 -0.34
N LEU A 196 -13.41 12.99 -1.14
CA LEU A 196 -12.24 12.20 -1.44
C LEU A 196 -11.35 11.98 -0.20
N VAL A 197 -11.29 12.93 0.73
CA VAL A 197 -10.43 12.85 1.92
C VAL A 197 -10.92 11.74 2.84
N VAL A 198 -12.21 11.75 3.19
CA VAL A 198 -12.86 10.69 4.00
C VAL A 198 -12.74 9.34 3.31
N ALA A 199 -12.92 9.28 2.00
CA ALA A 199 -12.82 8.05 1.24
C ALA A 199 -11.40 7.44 1.31
N VAL A 200 -10.36 8.26 1.19
CA VAL A 200 -8.97 7.82 1.29
C VAL A 200 -8.63 7.37 2.71
N GLU A 201 -9.03 8.12 3.74
CA GLU A 201 -8.80 7.76 5.14
C GLU A 201 -9.43 6.40 5.48
N VAL A 202 -10.71 6.25 5.24
CA VAL A 202 -11.45 5.00 5.52
C VAL A 202 -10.96 3.86 4.64
N GLY A 203 -10.74 4.12 3.35
CA GLY A 203 -10.24 3.14 2.40
C GLY A 203 -8.88 2.59 2.80
N MET A 204 -7.98 3.44 3.27
CA MET A 204 -6.64 3.04 3.71
C MET A 204 -6.70 2.18 4.98
N VAL A 205 -7.50 2.58 5.98
CA VAL A 205 -7.69 1.80 7.19
C VAL A 205 -8.29 0.43 6.86
N LEU A 206 -9.33 0.40 6.02
CA LEU A 206 -9.96 -0.85 5.59
C LEU A 206 -9.00 -1.75 4.82
N ALA A 207 -8.21 -1.18 3.90
CA ALA A 207 -7.20 -1.91 3.14
C ALA A 207 -6.12 -2.50 4.07
N ALA A 208 -5.66 -1.75 5.06
CA ALA A 208 -4.68 -2.21 6.05
C ALA A 208 -5.23 -3.40 6.88
N ILE A 209 -6.46 -3.30 7.36
CA ILE A 209 -7.11 -4.37 8.13
C ILE A 209 -7.26 -5.64 7.27
N LEU A 210 -7.74 -5.50 6.04
CA LEU A 210 -7.92 -6.65 5.14
C LEU A 210 -6.58 -7.24 4.67
N TYR A 211 -5.55 -6.42 4.54
CA TYR A 211 -4.19 -6.89 4.27
C TYR A 211 -3.64 -7.72 5.43
N ILE A 212 -3.77 -7.22 6.68
CA ILE A 212 -3.36 -7.97 7.89
C ILE A 212 -4.08 -9.31 7.95
N ARG A 213 -5.38 -9.32 7.72
CA ARG A 213 -6.18 -10.56 7.66
C ARG A 213 -5.67 -11.51 6.58
N ARG A 214 -5.41 -11.03 5.37
CA ARG A 214 -4.89 -11.84 4.25
C ARG A 214 -3.53 -12.46 4.60
N VAL A 215 -2.62 -11.69 5.21
CA VAL A 215 -1.31 -12.19 5.66
C VAL A 215 -1.49 -13.29 6.72
N SER A 216 -2.38 -13.10 7.68
CA SER A 216 -2.69 -14.12 8.69
C SER A 216 -3.31 -15.40 8.07
N GLU A 217 -4.16 -15.27 7.06
CA GLU A 217 -4.76 -16.41 6.35
C GLU A 217 -3.72 -17.21 5.52
N THR A 218 -2.67 -16.57 5.02
CA THR A 218 -1.60 -17.25 4.25
C THR A 218 -0.62 -18.04 5.11
N THR A 219 -0.61 -17.81 6.42
CA THR A 219 0.21 -18.62 7.33
C THR A 219 -0.48 -19.97 7.54
N GLU A 220 0.23 -21.03 7.31
CA GLU A 220 -0.21 -22.41 7.50
C GLU A 220 0.70 -23.13 8.51
N VAL A 221 0.08 -23.78 9.48
CA VAL A 221 0.76 -24.64 10.42
C VAL A 221 0.22 -26.06 10.19
N SER A 222 1.08 -26.96 9.73
CA SER A 222 0.69 -28.32 9.40
C SER A 222 1.53 -29.32 10.19
N HIS A 223 0.86 -30.34 10.73
CA HIS A 223 1.52 -31.53 11.25
C HIS A 223 2.00 -32.38 10.08
N VAL A 224 3.23 -32.81 10.12
CA VAL A 224 3.81 -33.71 9.14
C VAL A 224 3.39 -35.13 9.47
N THR A 225 2.47 -35.70 8.71
CA THR A 225 1.98 -37.07 8.84
C THR A 225 2.70 -38.01 7.86
N ASP A 226 2.68 -39.33 8.15
CA ASP A 226 3.22 -40.34 7.22
C ASP A 226 2.55 -40.32 5.85
N GLN A 227 1.29 -39.90 5.74
CA GLN A 227 0.59 -39.70 4.48
C GLN A 227 1.17 -38.54 3.66
N ASP A 228 1.51 -37.42 4.34
CA ASP A 228 2.17 -36.28 3.67
C ASP A 228 3.57 -36.65 3.16
N MET A 229 4.23 -37.58 3.84
CA MET A 229 5.53 -38.14 3.40
C MET A 229 5.38 -38.97 2.13
N LEU A 230 4.27 -39.68 1.93
CA LEU A 230 4.02 -40.49 0.75
C LEU A 230 3.57 -39.65 -0.46
N GLU A 231 2.76 -38.61 -0.23
CA GLU A 231 2.22 -37.78 -1.30
C GLU A 231 3.19 -36.67 -1.78
N ARG A 232 4.05 -36.16 -0.89
CA ARG A 232 5.00 -35.07 -1.18
C ARG A 232 6.35 -35.26 -0.50
N PRO A 233 7.08 -36.35 -0.76
CA PRO A 233 8.29 -36.71 -0.03
C PRO A 233 9.40 -35.67 -0.09
N GLU A 234 9.52 -34.93 -1.21
CA GLU A 234 10.54 -33.87 -1.36
C GLU A 234 10.27 -32.61 -0.53
N GLN A 235 9.01 -32.34 -0.21
CA GLN A 235 8.63 -31.12 0.51
C GLN A 235 8.52 -31.31 2.02
N VAL A 236 8.24 -32.52 2.48
CA VAL A 236 7.80 -32.75 3.86
C VAL A 236 8.92 -33.34 4.73
N ALA A 237 9.47 -34.47 4.39
CA ALA A 237 10.45 -35.16 5.22
C ALA A 237 11.69 -35.66 4.44
N GLN A 238 11.82 -35.28 3.17
CA GLN A 238 12.95 -35.71 2.31
C GLN A 238 13.17 -37.25 2.32
N GLY A 239 12.10 -38.01 2.48
CA GLY A 239 12.16 -39.46 2.53
C GLY A 239 12.68 -40.06 3.84
N LYS A 240 12.71 -39.29 4.94
CA LYS A 240 13.26 -39.73 6.23
C LYS A 240 12.18 -40.23 7.18
N VAL A 241 12.51 -41.28 7.92
CA VAL A 241 11.63 -41.88 8.93
C VAL A 241 11.68 -41.04 10.21
N ILE A 242 10.52 -40.60 10.70
CA ILE A 242 10.38 -39.92 11.98
C ILE A 242 10.32 -40.98 13.08
N PRO A 243 11.17 -40.92 14.12
CA PRO A 243 11.14 -41.88 15.24
C PRO A 243 9.81 -41.81 16.02
N GLU A 244 9.36 -42.92 16.58
CA GLU A 244 8.23 -42.94 17.53
C GLU A 244 8.53 -42.00 18.72
N GLY A 245 7.52 -41.19 19.13
CA GLY A 245 7.68 -40.19 20.19
C GLY A 245 8.11 -38.80 19.70
N VAL A 246 8.51 -38.66 18.42
CA VAL A 246 8.82 -37.38 17.80
C VAL A 246 7.65 -36.90 16.95
N ARG A 247 7.26 -35.64 17.09
CA ARG A 247 6.32 -34.97 16.16
C ARG A 247 6.99 -33.81 15.47
N VAL A 248 6.65 -33.62 14.21
CA VAL A 248 7.20 -32.55 13.38
C VAL A 248 6.07 -31.65 12.92
N PHE A 249 6.20 -30.36 13.22
CA PHE A 249 5.33 -29.33 12.68
C PHE A 249 6.10 -28.44 11.72
N ARG A 250 5.47 -28.13 10.61
CA ARG A 250 5.99 -27.18 9.64
C ARG A 250 5.15 -25.90 9.68
N ILE A 251 5.82 -24.77 9.81
CA ILE A 251 5.21 -23.46 9.74
C ILE A 251 5.59 -22.84 8.40
N PHE A 252 4.58 -22.42 7.62
CA PHE A 252 4.74 -21.79 6.34
C PHE A 252 4.20 -20.36 6.38
N GLY A 253 4.99 -19.41 5.89
CA GLY A 253 4.62 -18.01 5.83
C GLY A 253 5.05 -17.20 7.05
N PRO A 254 4.61 -15.92 7.15
CA PRO A 254 4.96 -15.05 8.27
C PRO A 254 4.34 -15.53 9.57
N PHE A 255 5.14 -15.79 10.59
CA PHE A 255 4.66 -16.22 11.91
C PHE A 255 4.30 -15.01 12.77
N MET A 256 3.12 -14.48 12.55
CA MET A 256 2.60 -13.25 13.12
C MET A 256 1.16 -13.45 13.63
N PHE A 257 0.43 -12.39 13.79
CA PHE A 257 -0.96 -12.34 14.21
C PHE A 257 -1.80 -13.52 13.68
N GLY A 258 -2.48 -14.26 14.54
CA GLY A 258 -3.33 -15.42 14.18
C GLY A 258 -2.57 -16.71 13.87
N ALA A 259 -1.27 -16.68 13.64
CA ALA A 259 -0.46 -17.89 13.46
C ALA A 259 -0.28 -18.66 14.77
N ALA A 260 -0.27 -17.95 15.90
CA ALA A 260 -0.24 -18.51 17.24
C ALA A 260 -1.44 -19.43 17.49
N GLU A 261 -2.66 -18.94 17.21
CA GLU A 261 -3.89 -19.71 17.36
C GLU A 261 -3.91 -20.94 16.47
N LYS A 262 -3.39 -20.83 15.23
CA LYS A 262 -3.27 -21.97 14.32
C LYS A 262 -2.29 -23.02 14.82
N MET A 263 -1.19 -22.60 15.44
CA MET A 263 -0.23 -23.51 16.03
C MET A 263 -0.84 -24.24 17.24
N GLU A 264 -1.53 -23.54 18.12
CA GLU A 264 -2.23 -24.15 19.27
C GLU A 264 -3.29 -25.14 18.79
N ALA A 265 -4.14 -24.75 17.85
CA ALA A 265 -5.16 -25.61 17.27
C ALA A 265 -4.57 -26.86 16.59
N ALA A 266 -3.46 -26.73 15.87
CA ALA A 266 -2.77 -27.85 15.23
C ALA A 266 -2.17 -28.81 16.27
N MET A 267 -1.66 -28.28 17.38
CA MET A 267 -1.15 -29.09 18.48
C MET A 267 -2.25 -29.83 19.24
N GLU A 268 -3.37 -29.16 19.54
CA GLU A 268 -4.53 -29.80 20.18
C GLU A 268 -5.11 -30.91 19.31
N ALA A 269 -5.23 -30.68 18.01
CA ALA A 269 -5.72 -31.67 17.05
C ALA A 269 -4.80 -32.89 16.95
N SER A 270 -3.54 -32.76 17.28
CA SER A 270 -2.56 -33.87 17.22
C SER A 270 -2.60 -34.81 18.44
N GLY A 271 -3.40 -34.50 19.47
CA GLY A 271 -3.56 -35.33 20.68
C GLY A 271 -2.46 -35.10 21.72
N ASP A 272 -2.02 -36.16 22.41
CA ASP A 272 -1.06 -36.05 23.50
C ASP A 272 0.26 -35.40 23.09
N LEU A 273 0.90 -34.68 24.02
CA LEU A 273 2.17 -34.02 23.77
C LEU A 273 3.28 -35.08 23.47
N PRO A 274 4.05 -34.94 22.38
CA PRO A 274 5.14 -35.81 22.02
C PRO A 274 6.30 -35.71 23.04
N GLN A 275 7.20 -36.66 23.05
CA GLN A 275 8.44 -36.57 23.87
C GLN A 275 9.37 -35.48 23.30
N VAL A 276 9.49 -35.43 21.98
CA VAL A 276 10.26 -34.39 21.28
C VAL A 276 9.40 -33.77 20.19
N LEU A 277 9.36 -32.44 20.18
CA LEU A 277 8.65 -31.63 19.17
C LEU A 277 9.69 -30.94 18.28
N ILE A 278 9.64 -31.19 16.99
CA ILE A 278 10.47 -30.47 16.00
C ILE A 278 9.59 -29.42 15.30
N LEU A 279 9.97 -28.14 15.41
CA LEU A 279 9.37 -27.03 14.67
C LEU A 279 10.27 -26.65 13.49
N ARG A 280 9.78 -26.87 12.28
CA ARG A 280 10.48 -26.47 11.05
C ARG A 280 10.11 -25.04 10.70
N LEU A 281 11.08 -24.12 10.84
CA LEU A 281 10.91 -22.68 10.65
C LEU A 281 11.58 -22.14 9.37
N HIS A 282 12.11 -23.04 8.50
CA HIS A 282 12.84 -22.66 7.29
C HIS A 282 11.97 -21.90 6.25
N LEU A 283 10.64 -21.92 6.39
CA LEU A 283 9.71 -21.16 5.55
C LEU A 283 9.10 -19.95 6.29
N VAL A 284 9.56 -19.68 7.51
CA VAL A 284 9.16 -18.51 8.29
C VAL A 284 10.13 -17.37 7.99
N THR A 285 9.71 -16.47 7.12
CA THR A 285 10.53 -15.33 6.67
C THR A 285 10.47 -14.13 7.61
N ALA A 286 9.39 -14.01 8.38
CA ALA A 286 9.17 -12.91 9.32
C ALA A 286 8.42 -13.39 10.56
N MET A 287 8.73 -12.80 11.71
CA MET A 287 8.09 -13.05 13.00
C MET A 287 7.91 -11.74 13.75
N ASP A 288 6.78 -11.59 14.44
CA ASP A 288 6.52 -10.50 15.37
C ASP A 288 6.55 -10.97 16.83
N THR A 289 6.30 -10.05 17.75
CA THR A 289 6.27 -10.35 19.18
C THR A 289 5.14 -11.34 19.52
N THR A 290 4.01 -11.31 18.81
CA THR A 290 2.90 -12.25 19.05
C THR A 290 3.28 -13.66 18.69
N GLY A 291 3.93 -13.86 17.54
CA GLY A 291 4.47 -15.16 17.15
C GLY A 291 5.55 -15.68 18.12
N LEU A 292 6.43 -14.78 18.58
CA LEU A 292 7.44 -15.14 19.56
C LEU A 292 6.82 -15.59 20.89
N ASN A 293 5.85 -14.85 21.42
CA ASN A 293 5.14 -15.21 22.67
C ASN A 293 4.45 -16.57 22.56
N ALA A 294 3.90 -16.90 21.40
CA ALA A 294 3.31 -18.22 21.17
C ALA A 294 4.35 -19.35 21.22
N LEU A 295 5.55 -19.11 20.65
CA LEU A 295 6.65 -20.07 20.77
C LEU A 295 7.15 -20.19 22.21
N GLU A 296 7.24 -19.08 22.94
CA GLU A 296 7.61 -19.10 24.35
C GLU A 296 6.64 -19.94 25.18
N SER A 297 5.34 -19.69 25.05
CA SER A 297 4.30 -20.43 25.75
C SER A 297 4.33 -21.91 25.41
N LEU A 298 4.64 -22.25 24.15
CA LEU A 298 4.79 -23.63 23.72
C LEU A 298 6.00 -24.30 24.37
N VAL A 299 7.16 -23.64 24.36
CA VAL A 299 8.41 -24.16 24.96
C VAL A 299 8.21 -24.34 26.46
N GLU A 300 7.62 -23.39 27.17
CA GLU A 300 7.32 -23.49 28.60
C GLU A 300 6.42 -24.70 28.88
N ARG A 301 5.32 -24.84 28.13
CA ARG A 301 4.40 -25.97 28.31
C ARG A 301 5.07 -27.31 28.07
N MET A 302 5.97 -27.43 27.10
CA MET A 302 6.72 -28.66 26.85
C MET A 302 7.71 -28.93 27.97
N GLN A 303 8.42 -27.92 28.47
CA GLN A 303 9.39 -28.04 29.57
C GLN A 303 8.69 -28.43 30.90
N GLU A 304 7.53 -27.87 31.19
CA GLU A 304 6.74 -28.26 32.38
C GLU A 304 6.37 -29.75 32.40
N HIS A 305 6.23 -30.35 31.21
CA HIS A 305 5.95 -31.78 31.06
C HIS A 305 7.22 -32.62 30.84
N HIS A 306 8.40 -32.05 31.07
CA HIS A 306 9.71 -32.74 30.84
C HIS A 306 9.89 -33.20 29.39
N LYS A 307 9.44 -32.41 28.42
CA LYS A 307 9.50 -32.69 26.99
C LYS A 307 10.34 -31.64 26.27
N SER A 308 10.93 -32.02 25.15
CA SER A 308 11.87 -31.18 24.41
C SER A 308 11.28 -30.56 23.17
N VAL A 309 11.74 -29.34 22.83
CA VAL A 309 11.38 -28.64 21.58
C VAL A 309 12.65 -28.32 20.81
N ILE A 310 12.70 -28.70 19.54
CA ILE A 310 13.82 -28.44 18.63
C ILE A 310 13.32 -27.46 17.57
N LEU A 311 14.08 -26.38 17.32
CA LEU A 311 13.79 -25.34 16.34
C LEU A 311 14.74 -25.46 15.15
N SER A 312 14.20 -25.87 13.98
CA SER A 312 15.03 -26.15 12.81
C SER A 312 14.88 -25.10 11.72
N GLY A 313 16.01 -24.62 11.19
CA GLY A 313 16.07 -23.76 10.03
C GLY A 313 15.58 -22.32 10.28
N VAL A 314 15.89 -21.74 11.42
CA VAL A 314 15.45 -20.38 11.78
C VAL A 314 16.18 -19.33 10.94
N HIS A 315 15.43 -18.48 10.22
CA HIS A 315 15.98 -17.38 9.42
C HIS A 315 16.50 -16.22 10.27
N LEU A 316 17.30 -15.34 9.64
CA LEU A 316 17.99 -14.22 10.31
C LEU A 316 17.05 -13.28 11.07
N GLN A 317 15.89 -12.90 10.49
CA GLN A 317 14.96 -11.97 11.12
C GLN A 317 14.29 -12.57 12.37
N PRO A 318 13.65 -13.78 12.31
CA PRO A 318 13.15 -14.45 13.50
C PRO A 318 14.23 -14.69 14.56
N LEU A 319 15.42 -15.17 14.17
CA LEU A 319 16.51 -15.42 15.09
C LEU A 319 16.98 -14.14 15.79
N SER A 320 17.05 -13.01 15.07
CA SER A 320 17.40 -11.72 15.66
C SER A 320 16.39 -11.28 16.72
N LEU A 321 15.10 -11.50 16.45
CA LEU A 321 14.01 -11.20 17.39
C LEU A 321 14.12 -12.09 18.63
N MET A 322 14.27 -13.41 18.44
CA MET A 322 14.42 -14.40 19.50
C MET A 322 15.61 -14.08 20.42
N ARG A 323 16.76 -13.70 19.84
CA ARG A 323 17.95 -13.30 20.62
C ARG A 323 17.71 -12.04 21.43
N LYS A 324 17.12 -11.02 20.84
CA LYS A 324 16.83 -9.74 21.53
C LYS A 324 15.86 -9.93 22.71
N ALA A 325 14.93 -10.85 22.58
CA ALA A 325 13.96 -11.17 23.62
C ALA A 325 14.49 -12.17 24.69
N GLY A 326 15.71 -12.72 24.54
CA GLY A 326 16.24 -13.73 25.46
C GLY A 326 15.63 -15.12 25.29
N PHE A 327 14.86 -15.35 24.24
CA PHE A 327 14.21 -16.64 23.98
C PHE A 327 15.22 -17.76 23.71
N VAL A 328 16.34 -17.42 23.06
CA VAL A 328 17.40 -18.41 22.74
C VAL A 328 17.99 -19.02 24.00
N ASP A 329 18.20 -18.22 25.03
CA ASP A 329 18.71 -18.69 26.32
C ASP A 329 17.69 -19.55 27.08
N LYS A 330 16.40 -19.21 26.94
CA LYS A 330 15.27 -19.91 27.56
C LYS A 330 14.97 -21.25 26.90
N ALA A 331 15.01 -21.30 25.56
CA ALA A 331 14.78 -22.51 24.79
C ALA A 331 16.02 -23.48 24.81
N GLY A 332 17.21 -22.95 25.12
CA GLY A 332 18.51 -23.64 25.03
C GLY A 332 19.08 -23.52 23.61
N PHE A 333 20.29 -22.97 23.48
CA PHE A 333 20.95 -22.79 22.18
C PHE A 333 21.17 -24.13 21.45
N GLU A 334 21.39 -25.19 22.19
CA GLU A 334 21.57 -26.59 21.72
C GLU A 334 20.34 -27.12 20.96
N ASN A 335 19.15 -26.56 21.20
CA ASN A 335 17.90 -26.94 20.55
C ASN A 335 17.66 -26.21 19.20
N PHE A 336 18.59 -25.36 18.77
CA PHE A 336 18.54 -24.69 17.47
C PHE A 336 19.41 -25.45 16.46
N THR A 337 18.78 -25.98 15.43
CA THR A 337 19.49 -26.73 14.37
C THR A 337 19.42 -26.01 13.04
N ALA A 338 20.47 -26.12 12.22
CA ALA A 338 20.53 -25.49 10.92
C ALA A 338 19.65 -26.24 9.90
N THR A 339 19.65 -27.56 9.95
CA THR A 339 18.94 -28.40 9.01
C THR A 339 17.94 -29.31 9.73
N PHE A 340 17.01 -29.86 8.94
CA PHE A 340 16.06 -30.85 9.47
C PHE A 340 16.74 -32.15 9.83
N ASP A 341 17.89 -32.48 9.22
CA ASP A 341 18.67 -33.66 9.49
C ASP A 341 19.27 -33.60 10.87
N ASP A 342 19.93 -32.49 11.18
CA ASP A 342 20.50 -32.25 12.51
C ASP A 342 19.39 -32.30 13.59
N ALA A 343 18.19 -31.79 13.26
CA ALA A 343 17.04 -31.85 14.17
C ALA A 343 16.57 -33.27 14.44
N LEU A 344 16.59 -34.16 13.45
CA LEU A 344 16.21 -35.56 13.60
C LEU A 344 17.28 -36.34 14.37
N GLU A 345 18.57 -36.05 14.18
CA GLU A 345 19.65 -36.66 14.95
C GLU A 345 19.58 -36.27 16.43
N LEU A 346 19.41 -34.95 16.69
CA LEU A 346 19.25 -34.47 18.06
C LEU A 346 17.98 -35.06 18.72
N ALA A 347 16.89 -35.18 17.96
CA ALA A 347 15.67 -35.80 18.48
C ALA A 347 15.85 -37.25 18.91
N LYS A 348 16.69 -38.03 18.21
CA LYS A 348 17.03 -39.41 18.59
C LYS A 348 17.83 -39.49 19.87
N GLU A 349 18.70 -38.49 20.12
CA GLU A 349 19.50 -38.43 21.35
C GLU A 349 18.65 -38.04 22.58
N LEU A 350 17.57 -37.26 22.35
CA LEU A 350 16.65 -36.81 23.40
C LEU A 350 15.52 -37.81 23.72
N LEU A 351 15.38 -38.86 22.94
CA LEU A 351 14.44 -39.94 23.24
C LEU A 351 15.02 -40.82 24.33
N PRO A 352 14.18 -41.33 25.26
CA PRO A 352 14.62 -42.18 26.38
C PRO A 352 15.14 -43.56 25.94
#